data_03dd4a2d49a9e72046fc1867b8ddeaa1
#
_entry.id   03dd4a2d49a9e72046fc1867b8ddeaa1
#
_cell.length_a   1.000
_cell.length_b   1.000
_cell.length_c   1.000
_cell.angle_alpha   90.00
_cell.angle_beta   90.00
_cell.angle_gamma   90.00
#
_symmetry.space_group_name_H-M   'P 1'
#
loop_
_entity.id
_entity.type
_entity.pdbx_description
1 polymer ?
#
loop_
_entity_poly.entity_id
_entity_poly.type
_entity_poly.pdbx_seq_one_letter_code
_entity_poly.pdbx_strand_id
1 'polypeptide(L)'
;MLSLASFAQKASPTDKDKTEVIPTASYLKRGAPIGKSDKVSLNAVFRDPSKFEGKSIVVEGIVVRSCKMEGCWAEVAQDKDSKSVRVKMKDHSFFIPLQSAGSLARVEGTVQVKTLTKAMVDHMIEEDGAKFNNRNADGTVTEVSFEATGIELKRIT
;
A
#
# COMPACT_ATOMS: atom_id res chain seq x y z
N MET A 1 19.80 -18.03 -32.28
CA MET A 1 19.37 -18.12 -30.88
C MET A 1 18.21 -17.14 -30.66
N LEU A 2 16.99 -17.66 -30.63
CA LEU A 2 15.81 -16.84 -30.33
C LEU A 2 15.70 -16.67 -28.83
N SER A 3 15.88 -15.44 -28.37
CA SER A 3 15.63 -15.05 -26.98
C SER A 3 14.10 -14.98 -26.78
N LEU A 4 13.55 -15.96 -26.08
CA LEU A 4 12.16 -15.93 -25.63
C LEU A 4 12.09 -14.89 -24.49
N ALA A 5 11.64 -13.68 -24.82
CA ALA A 5 11.26 -12.71 -23.82
C ALA A 5 10.04 -13.28 -23.08
N SER A 6 10.25 -13.79 -21.87
CA SER A 6 9.18 -14.20 -20.98
C SER A 6 8.44 -12.95 -20.51
N PHE A 7 7.31 -12.66 -21.14
CA PHE A 7 6.37 -11.67 -20.61
C PHE A 7 5.77 -12.28 -19.32
N ALA A 8 6.22 -11.77 -18.17
CA ALA A 8 5.58 -12.09 -16.92
C ALA A 8 4.12 -11.62 -17.00
N GLN A 9 3.20 -12.56 -17.17
CA GLN A 9 1.77 -12.26 -17.12
C GLN A 9 1.41 -11.81 -15.72
N LYS A 10 0.75 -10.65 -15.61
CA LYS A 10 0.20 -10.19 -14.33
C LYS A 10 -0.75 -11.26 -13.79
N ALA A 11 -0.53 -11.69 -12.54
CA ALA A 11 -1.43 -12.62 -11.88
C ALA A 11 -2.82 -11.99 -11.72
N SER A 12 -3.86 -12.81 -11.79
CA SER A 12 -5.23 -12.42 -11.45
C SER A 12 -5.64 -13.09 -10.13
N PRO A 13 -6.43 -12.42 -9.29
CA PRO A 13 -6.87 -13.01 -8.05
C PRO A 13 -7.85 -14.16 -8.29
N THR A 14 -7.71 -15.23 -7.52
CA THR A 14 -8.68 -16.33 -7.47
C THR A 14 -9.89 -15.94 -6.63
N ASP A 15 -10.99 -16.68 -6.74
CA ASP A 15 -12.14 -16.46 -5.85
C ASP A 15 -11.76 -16.64 -4.38
N LYS A 16 -10.89 -17.60 -4.07
CA LYS A 16 -10.35 -17.78 -2.73
C LYS A 16 -9.60 -16.53 -2.24
N ASP A 17 -8.76 -15.94 -3.06
CA ASP A 17 -8.04 -14.71 -2.69
C ASP A 17 -9.01 -13.60 -2.29
N LYS A 18 -10.12 -13.47 -3.02
CA LYS A 18 -11.12 -12.42 -2.80
C LYS A 18 -11.99 -12.65 -1.56
N THR A 19 -12.31 -13.89 -1.24
CA THR A 19 -13.35 -14.25 -0.27
C THR A 19 -12.83 -14.88 1.01
N GLU A 20 -11.53 -15.16 1.10
CA GLU A 20 -10.95 -15.79 2.28
C GLU A 20 -11.18 -14.95 3.54
N VAL A 21 -11.62 -15.62 4.60
CA VAL A 21 -11.93 -14.98 5.88
C VAL A 21 -10.62 -14.60 6.60
N ILE A 22 -10.52 -13.34 6.99
CA ILE A 22 -9.39 -12.86 7.78
C ILE A 22 -9.61 -13.32 9.23
N PRO A 23 -8.68 -14.11 9.81
CA PRO A 23 -8.88 -14.66 11.14
C PRO A 23 -8.71 -13.63 12.26
N THR A 24 -9.28 -13.92 13.44
CA THR A 24 -9.14 -13.10 14.65
C THR A 24 -8.00 -13.57 15.55
N ALA A 25 -7.64 -14.84 15.52
CA ALA A 25 -6.64 -15.44 16.41
C ALA A 25 -5.24 -15.53 15.81
N SER A 26 -5.12 -15.40 14.50
CA SER A 26 -3.86 -15.52 13.75
C SER A 26 -3.81 -14.52 12.60
N TYR A 27 -2.68 -14.45 11.90
CA TYR A 27 -2.55 -13.62 10.71
C TYR A 27 -2.79 -14.43 9.43
N LEU A 28 -3.60 -13.88 8.55
CA LEU A 28 -3.66 -14.29 7.15
C LEU A 28 -2.44 -13.73 6.43
N LYS A 29 -1.62 -14.58 5.84
CA LYS A 29 -0.35 -14.20 5.20
C LYS A 29 -0.51 -14.21 3.68
N ARG A 30 0.02 -13.17 3.04
CA ARG A 30 0.07 -13.03 1.58
C ARG A 30 1.44 -12.52 1.15
N GLY A 31 1.91 -12.99 -0.01
CA GLY A 31 3.23 -12.65 -0.52
C GLY A 31 4.36 -13.31 0.24
N ALA A 32 5.52 -12.65 0.28
CA ALA A 32 6.70 -13.14 0.98
C ALA A 32 6.56 -13.03 2.51
N PRO A 33 7.26 -13.88 3.28
CA PRO A 33 7.30 -13.77 4.73
C PRO A 33 7.80 -12.40 5.19
N ILE A 34 7.23 -11.89 6.29
CA ILE A 34 7.57 -10.60 6.89
C ILE A 34 8.58 -10.81 8.03
N GLY A 35 9.45 -9.82 8.26
CA GLY A 35 10.33 -9.76 9.40
C GLY A 35 11.82 -9.65 9.07
N LYS A 36 12.17 -9.45 7.80
CA LYS A 36 13.56 -9.25 7.37
C LYS A 36 14.04 -7.81 7.51
N SER A 37 13.13 -6.86 7.43
CA SER A 37 13.43 -5.43 7.46
C SER A 37 13.10 -4.82 8.81
N ASP A 38 13.69 -3.66 9.11
CA ASP A 38 13.42 -2.92 10.33
C ASP A 38 11.96 -2.46 10.41
N LYS A 39 11.40 -2.53 11.61
CA LYS A 39 10.08 -2.00 11.89
C LYS A 39 10.14 -0.48 12.08
N VAL A 40 9.33 0.24 11.33
CA VAL A 40 9.24 1.70 11.36
C VAL A 40 7.77 2.10 11.49
N SER A 41 7.48 3.12 12.29
CA SER A 41 6.11 3.64 12.38
C SER A 41 5.72 4.42 11.13
N LEU A 42 4.45 4.37 10.74
CA LEU A 42 3.94 5.19 9.63
C LEU A 42 4.11 6.69 9.91
N ASN A 43 3.96 7.11 11.16
CA ASN A 43 4.18 8.51 11.53
C ASN A 43 5.62 8.95 11.27
N ALA A 44 6.61 8.10 11.52
CA ALA A 44 8.01 8.39 11.20
C ALA A 44 8.24 8.52 9.70
N VAL A 45 7.61 7.66 8.89
CA VAL A 45 7.68 7.73 7.42
C VAL A 45 7.09 9.05 6.91
N PHE A 46 5.93 9.44 7.40
CA PHE A 46 5.28 10.69 6.98
C PHE A 46 6.04 11.95 7.42
N ARG A 47 6.73 11.88 8.56
CA ARG A 47 7.52 13.00 9.08
C ARG A 47 8.73 13.33 8.20
N ASP A 48 9.39 12.32 7.68
CA ASP A 48 10.54 12.46 6.81
C ASP A 48 10.55 11.36 5.74
N PRO A 49 9.70 11.48 4.70
CA PRO A 49 9.59 10.46 3.66
C PRO A 49 10.91 10.19 2.92
N SER A 50 11.70 11.23 2.67
CA SER A 50 12.96 11.11 1.92
C SER A 50 14.00 10.25 2.64
N LYS A 51 13.96 10.21 3.97
CA LYS A 51 14.83 9.33 4.77
C LYS A 51 14.59 7.85 4.48
N PHE A 52 13.37 7.48 4.12
CA PHE A 52 12.96 6.09 3.91
C PHE A 52 12.80 5.73 2.44
N GLU A 53 12.89 6.69 1.53
CA GLU A 53 12.73 6.44 0.10
C GLU A 53 13.67 5.34 -0.39
N GLY A 54 13.12 4.36 -1.10
CA GLY A 54 13.84 3.20 -1.61
C GLY A 54 14.24 2.16 -0.57
N LYS A 55 13.96 2.40 0.70
CA LYS A 55 14.27 1.44 1.77
C LYS A 55 13.15 0.43 1.97
N SER A 56 13.54 -0.82 2.24
CA SER A 56 12.63 -1.86 2.69
C SER A 56 12.43 -1.75 4.19
N ILE A 57 11.20 -1.64 4.64
CA ILE A 57 10.81 -1.55 6.05
C ILE A 57 9.55 -2.36 6.33
N VAL A 58 9.28 -2.62 7.60
CA VAL A 58 8.02 -3.19 8.08
C VAL A 58 7.21 -2.08 8.74
N VAL A 59 5.96 -1.90 8.32
CA VAL A 59 5.02 -1.00 8.95
C VAL A 59 3.81 -1.76 9.47
N GLU A 60 3.18 -1.24 10.50
CA GLU A 60 1.94 -1.77 11.07
C GLU A 60 0.89 -0.69 11.12
N GLY A 61 -0.37 -1.07 10.95
CA GLY A 61 -1.48 -0.16 11.02
C GLY A 61 -2.81 -0.85 10.80
N ILE A 62 -3.81 -0.07 10.45
CA ILE A 62 -5.17 -0.53 10.17
C ILE A 62 -5.45 -0.30 8.69
N VAL A 63 -6.03 -1.28 8.02
CA VAL A 63 -6.55 -1.11 6.66
C VAL A 63 -7.79 -0.23 6.75
N VAL A 64 -7.70 0.98 6.25
CA VAL A 64 -8.84 1.92 6.24
C VAL A 64 -9.67 1.79 4.97
N ARG A 65 -9.04 1.33 3.88
CA ARG A 65 -9.68 1.10 2.60
C ARG A 65 -8.88 0.10 1.77
N SER A 66 -9.53 -0.64 0.90
CA SER A 66 -8.86 -1.55 -0.03
C SER A 66 -9.61 -1.67 -1.35
N CYS A 67 -8.94 -2.17 -2.37
CA CYS A 67 -9.55 -2.47 -3.65
C CYS A 67 -10.68 -3.49 -3.49
N LYS A 68 -11.89 -3.12 -3.94
CA LYS A 68 -13.08 -3.98 -3.84
C LYS A 68 -13.30 -4.86 -5.07
N MET A 69 -12.46 -4.74 -6.09
CA MET A 69 -12.59 -5.52 -7.31
C MET A 69 -11.61 -6.69 -7.37
N GLU A 70 -10.34 -6.46 -7.03
CA GLU A 70 -9.27 -7.46 -7.18
C GLU A 70 -8.40 -7.65 -5.92
N GLY A 71 -8.45 -6.73 -4.95
CA GLY A 71 -7.61 -6.80 -3.76
C GLY A 71 -6.13 -6.51 -4.03
N CYS A 72 -5.83 -5.68 -5.04
CA CYS A 72 -4.46 -5.38 -5.49
C CYS A 72 -3.81 -4.18 -4.79
N TRP A 73 -4.54 -3.47 -3.94
CA TRP A 73 -4.03 -2.37 -3.12
C TRP A 73 -4.81 -2.23 -1.82
N ALA A 74 -4.19 -1.60 -0.86
CA ALA A 74 -4.81 -1.18 0.39
C ALA A 74 -4.33 0.21 0.78
N GLU A 75 -5.09 0.90 1.62
CA GLU A 75 -4.63 2.08 2.35
C GLU A 75 -4.52 1.71 3.82
N VAL A 76 -3.33 1.92 4.37
CA VAL A 76 -2.98 1.57 5.74
C VAL A 76 -2.64 2.85 6.51
N ALA A 77 -3.24 3.03 7.67
CA ALA A 77 -3.00 4.15 8.57
C ALA A 77 -2.54 3.66 9.94
N GLN A 78 -1.85 4.52 10.69
CA GLN A 78 -1.43 4.24 12.07
C GLN A 78 -2.65 3.88 12.93
N ASP A 79 -3.71 4.63 12.77
CA ASP A 79 -5.04 4.39 13.33
C ASP A 79 -6.11 4.89 12.33
N LYS A 80 -7.39 4.67 12.66
CA LYS A 80 -8.51 4.97 11.75
C LYS A 80 -8.65 6.46 11.39
N ASP A 81 -8.13 7.37 12.20
CA ASP A 81 -8.26 8.81 12.02
C ASP A 81 -6.96 9.47 11.52
N SER A 82 -5.91 8.69 11.34
CA SER A 82 -4.61 9.15 10.86
C SER A 82 -4.51 9.11 9.34
N LYS A 83 -3.49 9.81 8.82
CA LYS A 83 -3.13 9.78 7.41
C LYS A 83 -2.77 8.36 6.98
N SER A 84 -3.29 7.94 5.85
CA SER A 84 -3.00 6.62 5.26
C SER A 84 -1.93 6.67 4.19
N VAL A 85 -1.26 5.54 4.00
CA VAL A 85 -0.36 5.29 2.89
C VAL A 85 -0.98 4.27 1.94
N ARG A 86 -0.87 4.51 0.63
CA ARG A 86 -1.28 3.54 -0.39
C ARG A 86 -0.23 2.42 -0.46
N VAL A 87 -0.68 1.21 -0.18
CA VAL A 87 0.10 -0.03 -0.30
C VAL A 87 -0.31 -0.74 -1.59
N LYS A 88 0.63 -0.92 -2.49
CA LYS A 88 0.44 -1.69 -3.74
C LYS A 88 1.20 -3.00 -3.61
N MET A 89 0.59 -4.08 -4.08
CA MET A 89 1.24 -5.39 -4.11
C MET A 89 2.27 -5.40 -5.25
N LYS A 90 3.52 -5.72 -4.93
CA LYS A 90 4.63 -5.70 -5.90
C LYS A 90 4.31 -6.59 -7.11
N ASP A 91 4.41 -6.01 -8.30
CA ASP A 91 4.21 -6.69 -9.58
C ASP A 91 2.83 -7.36 -9.72
N HIS A 92 1.82 -6.95 -8.94
CA HIS A 92 0.52 -7.65 -8.85
C HIS A 92 0.68 -9.15 -8.59
N SER A 93 1.64 -9.54 -7.75
CA SER A 93 2.00 -10.94 -7.53
C SER A 93 1.15 -11.65 -6.48
N PHE A 94 0.42 -10.90 -5.67
CA PHE A 94 -0.49 -11.44 -4.66
C PHE A 94 -1.65 -10.46 -4.38
N PHE A 95 -2.67 -10.94 -3.70
CA PHE A 95 -3.90 -10.20 -3.46
C PHE A 95 -4.37 -10.39 -2.03
N ILE A 96 -5.18 -9.44 -1.54
CA ILE A 96 -5.82 -9.53 -0.24
C ILE A 96 -7.33 -9.68 -0.40
N PRO A 97 -8.03 -10.24 0.60
CA PRO A 97 -9.49 -10.35 0.56
C PRO A 97 -10.17 -9.00 0.36
N LEU A 98 -11.27 -8.98 -0.36
CA LEU A 98 -12.02 -7.74 -0.64
C LEU A 98 -12.58 -7.08 0.63
N GLN A 99 -12.77 -7.86 1.70
CA GLN A 99 -13.27 -7.42 3.01
C GLN A 99 -12.12 -7.11 3.99
N SER A 100 -11.00 -6.56 3.50
CA SER A 100 -9.82 -6.29 4.34
C SER A 100 -9.94 -5.02 5.19
N ALA A 101 -10.83 -4.08 4.84
CA ALA A 101 -11.01 -2.84 5.60
C ALA A 101 -11.36 -3.15 7.08
N GLY A 102 -10.76 -2.41 8.01
CA GLY A 102 -10.91 -2.62 9.45
C GLY A 102 -9.97 -3.65 10.05
N SER A 103 -9.15 -4.34 9.26
CA SER A 103 -8.18 -5.32 9.76
C SER A 103 -6.89 -4.64 10.21
N LEU A 104 -6.22 -5.24 11.19
CA LEU A 104 -4.80 -4.96 11.46
C LEU A 104 -3.98 -5.46 10.29
N ALA A 105 -2.98 -4.70 9.90
CA ALA A 105 -2.05 -5.03 8.82
C ALA A 105 -0.60 -4.90 9.29
N ARG A 106 0.22 -5.86 8.90
CA ARG A 106 1.69 -5.79 8.95
C ARG A 106 2.17 -5.90 7.53
N VAL A 107 2.95 -4.95 7.08
CA VAL A 107 3.36 -4.85 5.68
C VAL A 107 4.86 -4.68 5.60
N GLU A 108 5.53 -5.52 4.84
CA GLU A 108 6.93 -5.35 4.48
C GLU A 108 7.02 -4.95 3.02
N GLY A 109 7.83 -3.95 2.74
CA GLY A 109 8.00 -3.45 1.38
C GLY A 109 8.85 -2.21 1.31
N THR A 110 8.87 -1.59 0.15
CA THR A 110 9.71 -0.44 -0.17
C THR A 110 8.90 0.85 -0.18
N VAL A 111 9.41 1.87 0.49
CA VAL A 111 8.83 3.21 0.47
C VAL A 111 9.14 3.87 -0.86
N GLN A 112 8.12 4.40 -1.51
CA GLN A 112 8.22 5.16 -2.75
C GLN A 112 7.73 6.59 -2.49
N VAL A 113 8.51 7.57 -2.95
CA VAL A 113 8.16 8.99 -2.84
C VAL A 113 8.07 9.57 -4.24
N LYS A 114 6.94 10.21 -4.53
CA LYS A 114 6.69 10.87 -5.81
C LYS A 114 6.26 12.31 -5.57
N THR A 115 6.86 13.24 -6.28
CA THR A 115 6.41 14.63 -6.26
C THR A 115 5.54 14.91 -7.47
N LEU A 116 4.29 15.27 -7.22
CA LEU A 116 3.39 15.77 -8.25
C LEU A 116 3.71 17.25 -8.49
N THR A 117 3.92 17.63 -9.74
CA THR A 117 4.17 19.02 -10.11
C THR A 117 2.91 19.87 -9.84
N LYS A 118 3.10 21.19 -9.68
CA LYS A 118 1.97 22.12 -9.55
C LYS A 118 0.97 21.96 -10.68
N ALA A 119 1.44 21.83 -11.92
CA ALA A 119 0.58 21.66 -13.10
C ALA A 119 -0.25 20.37 -13.02
N MET A 120 0.34 19.24 -12.57
CA MET A 120 -0.38 17.98 -12.38
C MET A 120 -1.43 18.10 -11.28
N VAL A 121 -1.09 18.74 -10.17
CA VAL A 121 -2.02 18.96 -9.05
C VAL A 121 -3.19 19.81 -9.49
N ASP A 122 -2.94 20.93 -10.16
CA ASP A 122 -3.98 21.83 -10.68
C ASP A 122 -4.90 21.09 -11.66
N HIS A 123 -4.33 20.30 -12.57
CA HIS A 123 -5.11 19.50 -13.53
C HIS A 123 -6.02 18.48 -12.82
N MET A 124 -5.52 17.77 -11.83
CA MET A 124 -6.31 16.80 -11.07
C MET A 124 -7.45 17.46 -10.28
N ILE A 125 -7.23 18.67 -9.77
CA ILE A 125 -8.28 19.44 -9.08
C ILE A 125 -9.36 19.87 -10.06
N GLU A 126 -8.98 20.43 -11.21
CA GLU A 126 -9.92 21.00 -12.20
C GLU A 126 -10.70 19.92 -12.95
N GLU A 127 -10.05 18.81 -13.32
CA GLU A 127 -10.65 17.78 -14.17
C GLU A 127 -11.26 16.62 -13.39
N ASP A 128 -10.62 16.20 -12.31
CA ASP A 128 -11.03 15.02 -11.54
C ASP A 128 -11.70 15.38 -10.21
N GLY A 129 -11.77 16.66 -9.87
CA GLY A 129 -12.31 17.10 -8.59
C GLY A 129 -11.48 16.66 -7.38
N ALA A 130 -10.17 16.35 -7.58
CA ALA A 130 -9.29 15.92 -6.53
C ALA A 130 -9.12 16.99 -5.44
N LYS A 131 -8.94 16.56 -4.20
CA LYS A 131 -8.71 17.43 -3.06
C LYS A 131 -7.37 17.07 -2.41
N PHE A 132 -6.52 18.06 -2.25
CA PHE A 132 -5.22 17.92 -1.59
C PHE A 132 -5.17 18.82 -0.35
N ASN A 133 -4.96 18.22 0.80
CA ASN A 133 -4.79 18.94 2.07
C ASN A 133 -3.31 19.03 2.51
N ASN A 134 -2.42 18.51 1.70
CA ASN A 134 -0.98 18.42 1.97
C ASN A 134 -0.14 19.10 0.88
N ARG A 135 -0.68 20.13 0.25
CA ARG A 135 0.00 20.87 -0.81
C ARG A 135 1.17 21.66 -0.25
N ASN A 136 2.35 21.50 -0.86
CA ASN A 136 3.54 22.24 -0.50
C ASN A 136 3.40 23.73 -0.88
N ALA A 137 4.24 24.58 -0.31
CA ALA A 137 4.21 26.03 -0.54
C ALA A 137 4.42 26.40 -2.03
N ASP A 138 5.16 25.59 -2.78
CA ASP A 138 5.40 25.76 -4.22
C ASP A 138 4.26 25.20 -5.11
N GLY A 139 3.21 24.69 -4.51
CA GLY A 139 2.05 24.12 -5.20
C GLY A 139 2.22 22.65 -5.60
N THR A 140 3.34 22.02 -5.31
CA THR A 140 3.54 20.58 -5.51
C THR A 140 2.88 19.74 -4.41
N VAL A 141 2.74 18.44 -4.63
CA VAL A 141 2.30 17.47 -3.61
C VAL A 141 3.32 16.34 -3.55
N THR A 142 3.74 16.00 -2.34
CA THR A 142 4.58 14.84 -2.07
C THR A 142 3.68 13.65 -1.74
N GLU A 143 3.65 12.66 -2.62
CA GLU A 143 2.95 11.39 -2.39
C GLU A 143 3.92 10.34 -1.86
N VAL A 144 3.52 9.70 -0.77
CA VAL A 144 4.19 8.53 -0.22
C VAL A 144 3.35 7.32 -0.53
N SER A 145 3.94 6.31 -1.12
CA SER A 145 3.33 5.00 -1.36
C SER A 145 4.26 3.90 -0.90
N PHE A 146 3.73 2.70 -0.83
CA PHE A 146 4.43 1.53 -0.34
C PHE A 146 4.25 0.38 -1.32
N GLU A 147 5.34 -0.19 -1.79
CA GLU A 147 5.30 -1.37 -2.63
C GLU A 147 5.57 -2.60 -1.77
N ALA A 148 4.51 -3.35 -1.49
CA ALA A 148 4.56 -4.48 -0.57
C ALA A 148 5.10 -5.74 -1.24
N THR A 149 6.04 -6.39 -0.57
CA THR A 149 6.48 -7.75 -0.90
C THR A 149 5.74 -8.81 -0.10
N GLY A 150 5.20 -8.44 1.06
CA GLY A 150 4.40 -9.30 1.91
C GLY A 150 3.46 -8.50 2.80
N ILE A 151 2.32 -9.10 3.12
CA ILE A 151 1.31 -8.52 4.02
C ILE A 151 0.72 -9.60 4.91
N GLU A 152 0.47 -9.25 6.15
CA GLU A 152 -0.22 -10.08 7.12
C GLU A 152 -1.43 -9.32 7.66
N LEU A 153 -2.60 -9.95 7.66
CA LEU A 153 -3.87 -9.36 8.08
C LEU A 153 -4.47 -10.14 9.23
N LYS A 154 -5.02 -9.43 10.19
CA LYS A 154 -5.72 -10.00 11.34
C LYS A 154 -6.97 -9.18 11.64
N ARG A 155 -8.10 -9.85 11.83
CA ARG A 155 -9.34 -9.16 12.17
C ARG A 155 -9.28 -8.69 13.63
N ILE A 156 -9.72 -7.45 13.86
CA ILE A 156 -9.89 -6.91 15.20
C ILE A 156 -11.22 -7.42 15.76
N THR A 157 -11.20 -7.87 16.99
CA THR A 157 -12.42 -8.27 17.73
C THR A 157 -13.10 -7.09 18.38
#